data_1d868ae5da3b5e0b432617faa594ba7e
#
_entry.id   1d868ae5da3b5e0b432617faa594ba7e
#
_cell.length_a   1.000
_cell.length_b   1.000
_cell.length_c   1.000
_cell.angle_alpha   90.00
_cell.angle_beta   90.00
_cell.angle_gamma   90.00
#
_symmetry.space_group_name_H-M   'P 1'
#
loop_
_entity.id
_entity.type
_entity.pdbx_description
1 polymer ?
#
loop_
_entity_poly.entity_id
_entity_poly.type
_entity_poly.pdbx_seq_one_letter_code
_entity_poly.pdbx_strand_id
1 'polypeptide(L)'
;MIEIRFEEREKIGLQYILESLHGCSPFGQERIRRLRYYTPDQRQELELELYNVERAAAHAEELKDLYDQICVVLCQMKDIRGSLRRCRELEVPDHVELFELKGYLQRLETLRPMFERLRDAAGLTGLEFHDPAPALAILDPENTRSRGFYIPDAATPKLREIRAAKKQVEEQLYRAQTDAEKDNLRQKRVRICAEEDSEEMKVRRAMGAALAPLADDLMADADTAGRLDFLIQKALFAHRYGGVRPEITDTALELTDMINPELCDL
;
A
#
# COMPACT_ATOMS: atom_id res chain seq x y z
N MET A 1 9.30 25.91 3.75
CA MET A 1 9.88 24.58 3.49
C MET A 1 11.14 24.81 2.68
N ILE A 2 12.32 24.43 3.20
CA ILE A 2 13.60 24.58 2.46
C ILE A 2 13.65 23.40 1.50
N GLU A 3 13.61 23.68 0.21
CA GLU A 3 13.71 22.67 -0.84
C GLU A 3 15.09 22.83 -1.50
N ILE A 4 15.95 21.80 -1.40
CA ILE A 4 17.24 21.82 -2.12
C ILE A 4 16.95 21.56 -3.58
N ARG A 5 17.37 22.47 -4.46
CA ARG A 5 17.22 22.33 -5.91
C ARG A 5 18.02 21.14 -6.42
N PHE A 6 17.62 20.58 -7.56
CA PHE A 6 18.29 19.43 -8.16
C PHE A 6 19.80 19.68 -8.38
N GLU A 7 20.17 20.82 -8.93
CA GLU A 7 21.58 21.20 -9.15
C GLU A 7 22.40 21.28 -7.85
N GLU A 8 21.76 21.66 -6.74
CA GLU A 8 22.42 21.70 -5.42
C GLU A 8 22.58 20.29 -4.87
N ARG A 9 21.59 19.40 -5.07
CA ARG A 9 21.68 17.98 -4.69
C ARG A 9 22.80 17.26 -5.41
N GLU A 10 22.98 17.51 -6.71
CA GLU A 10 24.10 16.95 -7.49
C GLU A 10 25.44 17.44 -6.92
N LYS A 11 25.60 18.75 -6.69
CA LYS A 11 26.86 19.31 -6.20
C LYS A 11 27.32 18.79 -4.85
N ILE A 12 26.40 18.42 -3.97
CA ILE A 12 26.70 17.89 -2.63
C ILE A 12 26.68 16.37 -2.56
N GLY A 13 26.48 15.65 -3.68
CA GLY A 13 26.39 14.19 -3.74
C GLY A 13 25.09 13.60 -3.19
N LEU A 14 24.12 14.44 -2.77
CA LEU A 14 22.85 13.98 -2.24
C LEU A 14 22.01 13.25 -3.30
N GLN A 15 22.11 13.66 -4.57
CA GLN A 15 21.36 13.03 -5.66
C GLN A 15 21.79 11.56 -5.84
N TYR A 16 23.10 11.27 -5.78
CA TYR A 16 23.64 9.92 -5.82
C TYR A 16 23.06 9.05 -4.68
N ILE A 17 23.04 9.57 -3.46
CA ILE A 17 22.47 8.85 -2.31
C ILE A 17 20.99 8.55 -2.53
N LEU A 18 20.20 9.54 -2.99
CA LEU A 18 18.76 9.35 -3.23
C LEU A 18 18.47 8.34 -4.34
N GLU A 19 19.30 8.30 -5.38
CA GLU A 19 19.21 7.32 -6.46
C GLU A 19 19.63 5.91 -6.03
N SER A 20 20.50 5.81 -5.03
CA SER A 20 20.91 4.53 -4.43
C SER A 20 19.82 3.93 -3.51
N LEU A 21 18.86 4.74 -3.07
CA LEU A 21 17.75 4.28 -2.23
C LEU A 21 16.57 3.82 -3.12
N HIS A 22 16.36 2.53 -3.21
CA HIS A 22 15.33 1.95 -4.07
C HIS A 22 14.07 1.59 -3.28
N GLY A 23 13.19 2.56 -3.04
CA GLY A 23 11.90 2.29 -2.40
C GLY A 23 11.11 1.21 -3.15
N CYS A 24 10.69 0.18 -2.46
CA CYS A 24 9.96 -0.96 -3.02
C CYS A 24 8.48 -0.61 -3.29
N SER A 25 7.86 0.11 -2.37
CA SER A 25 6.46 0.52 -2.44
C SER A 25 6.28 1.91 -3.07
N PRO A 26 5.09 2.22 -3.60
CA PRO A 26 4.78 3.58 -4.05
C PRO A 26 4.88 4.61 -2.90
N PHE A 27 4.63 4.19 -1.67
CA PHE A 27 4.71 5.02 -0.47
C PHE A 27 6.17 5.34 -0.09
N GLY A 28 7.07 4.35 -0.14
CA GLY A 28 8.50 4.52 0.10
C GLY A 28 9.16 5.36 -0.98
N GLN A 29 8.84 5.10 -2.26
CA GLN A 29 9.31 5.92 -3.38
C GLN A 29 8.87 7.39 -3.27
N GLU A 30 7.66 7.64 -2.79
CA GLU A 30 7.20 9.00 -2.55
C GLU A 30 8.01 9.67 -1.45
N ARG A 31 8.33 8.98 -0.35
CA ARG A 31 9.14 9.50 0.74
C ARG A 31 10.56 9.86 0.30
N ILE A 32 11.19 9.01 -0.50
CA ILE A 32 12.52 9.27 -1.08
C ILE A 32 12.47 10.52 -1.99
N ARG A 33 11.48 10.62 -2.87
CA ARG A 33 11.33 11.77 -3.77
C ARG A 33 11.02 13.08 -3.04
N ARG A 34 10.21 13.00 -1.96
CA ARG A 34 9.76 14.14 -1.15
C ARG A 34 10.51 14.19 0.18
N LEU A 35 11.83 14.08 0.12
CA LEU A 35 12.66 14.16 1.32
C LEU A 35 12.33 15.44 2.10
N ARG A 36 12.03 15.25 3.38
CA ARG A 36 11.74 16.36 4.31
C ARG A 36 12.90 16.58 5.24
N TYR A 37 13.12 17.83 5.58
CA TYR A 37 14.06 18.22 6.64
C TYR A 37 13.33 18.25 7.97
N TYR A 38 14.04 17.83 9.00
CA TYR A 38 13.59 18.03 10.36
C TYR A 38 13.92 19.45 10.80
N THR A 39 12.95 20.10 11.42
CA THR A 39 13.11 21.40 12.06
C THR A 39 13.55 21.21 13.53
N PRO A 40 14.11 22.23 14.20
CA PRO A 40 14.60 22.08 15.59
C PRO A 40 13.55 21.57 16.59
N ASP A 41 12.28 21.89 16.36
CA ASP A 41 11.14 21.39 17.15
C ASP A 41 10.84 19.90 16.92
N GLN A 42 11.37 19.31 15.84
CA GLN A 42 11.22 17.90 15.49
C GLN A 42 12.44 17.05 15.89
N ARG A 43 13.27 17.53 16.80
CA ARG A 43 14.48 16.83 17.25
C ARG A 43 14.18 15.41 17.74
N GLN A 44 13.12 15.21 18.51
CA GLN A 44 12.75 13.88 19.03
C GLN A 44 12.37 12.92 17.90
N GLU A 45 11.67 13.41 16.87
CA GLU A 45 11.32 12.58 15.70
C GLU A 45 12.58 12.18 14.92
N LEU A 46 13.54 13.11 14.75
CA LEU A 46 14.82 12.81 14.11
C LEU A 46 15.64 11.80 14.92
N GLU A 47 15.74 11.96 16.23
CA GLU A 47 16.47 11.05 17.11
C GLU A 47 15.88 9.64 17.07
N LEU A 48 14.55 9.51 17.03
CA LEU A 48 13.84 8.25 16.87
C LEU A 48 14.12 7.60 15.51
N GLU A 49 14.09 8.41 14.45
CA GLU A 49 14.38 7.94 13.09
C GLU A 49 15.82 7.42 12.98
N LEU A 50 16.80 8.17 13.49
CA LEU A 50 18.21 7.78 13.53
C LEU A 50 18.44 6.53 14.38
N TYR A 51 17.76 6.42 15.53
CA TYR A 51 17.79 5.22 16.37
C TYR A 51 17.29 4.00 15.59
N ASN A 52 16.13 4.08 14.93
CA ASN A 52 15.59 2.97 14.16
C ASN A 52 16.50 2.56 12.99
N VAL A 53 17.13 3.53 12.30
CA VAL A 53 18.10 3.25 11.23
C VAL A 53 19.32 2.51 11.76
N GLU A 54 19.91 2.97 12.87
CA GLU A 54 21.04 2.32 13.53
C GLU A 54 20.71 0.87 13.92
N ARG A 55 19.54 0.67 14.57
CA ARG A 55 19.08 -0.66 14.99
C ARG A 55 18.85 -1.60 13.80
N ALA A 56 18.18 -1.12 12.77
CA ALA A 56 17.94 -1.91 11.56
C ALA A 56 19.27 -2.23 10.83
N ALA A 57 20.20 -1.27 10.72
CA ALA A 57 21.48 -1.47 10.08
C ALA A 57 22.36 -2.49 10.81
N ALA A 58 22.33 -2.48 12.16
CA ALA A 58 23.08 -3.44 12.98
C ALA A 58 22.65 -4.90 12.77
N HIS A 59 21.40 -5.13 12.33
CA HIS A 59 20.86 -6.47 12.08
C HIS A 59 20.73 -6.79 10.57
N ALA A 60 21.33 -5.97 9.69
CA ALA A 60 21.15 -6.09 8.24
C ALA A 60 21.57 -7.46 7.68
N GLU A 61 22.69 -8.02 8.16
CA GLU A 61 23.16 -9.35 7.74
C GLU A 61 22.29 -10.46 8.33
N GLU A 62 21.97 -10.40 9.61
CA GLU A 62 21.19 -11.42 10.31
C GLU A 62 19.78 -11.54 9.78
N LEU A 63 19.14 -10.40 9.46
CA LEU A 63 17.75 -10.31 9.01
C LEU A 63 17.62 -10.10 7.51
N LYS A 64 18.65 -10.35 6.72
CA LYS A 64 18.65 -10.13 5.26
C LYS A 64 17.46 -10.77 4.57
N ASP A 65 17.21 -12.05 4.82
CA ASP A 65 16.07 -12.76 4.21
C ASP A 65 14.72 -12.15 4.59
N LEU A 66 14.60 -11.62 5.81
CA LEU A 66 13.39 -10.96 6.27
C LEU A 66 13.21 -9.61 5.58
N TYR A 67 14.27 -8.82 5.39
CA TYR A 67 14.22 -7.58 4.61
C TYR A 67 13.80 -7.85 3.18
N ASP A 68 14.37 -8.87 2.54
CA ASP A 68 14.02 -9.23 1.17
C ASP A 68 12.53 -9.64 1.06
N GLN A 69 12.03 -10.44 2.00
CA GLN A 69 10.63 -10.83 2.05
C GLN A 69 9.69 -9.62 2.24
N ILE A 70 10.04 -8.70 3.15
CA ILE A 70 9.27 -7.46 3.37
C ILE A 70 9.27 -6.62 2.09
N CYS A 71 10.42 -6.44 1.44
CA CYS A 71 10.52 -5.69 0.18
C CYS A 71 9.67 -6.31 -0.93
N VAL A 72 9.63 -7.65 -1.06
CA VAL A 72 8.77 -8.36 -2.02
C VAL A 72 7.28 -8.05 -1.77
N VAL A 73 6.84 -8.03 -0.51
CA VAL A 73 5.45 -7.69 -0.18
C VAL A 73 5.16 -6.21 -0.48
N LEU A 74 6.07 -5.31 -0.09
CA LEU A 74 5.94 -3.87 -0.33
C LEU A 74 5.87 -3.53 -1.83
N CYS A 75 6.67 -4.19 -2.69
CA CYS A 75 6.63 -4.02 -4.15
C CYS A 75 5.27 -4.37 -4.77
N GLN A 76 4.49 -5.22 -4.12
CA GLN A 76 3.17 -5.65 -4.61
C GLN A 76 2.04 -4.74 -4.15
N MET A 77 2.30 -3.79 -3.25
CA MET A 77 1.31 -2.83 -2.78
C MET A 77 0.99 -1.78 -3.85
N LYS A 78 -0.29 -1.41 -3.93
CA LYS A 78 -0.77 -0.31 -4.76
C LYS A 78 -1.09 0.90 -3.90
N ASP A 79 -1.00 2.09 -4.47
CA ASP A 79 -1.43 3.31 -3.77
C ASP A 79 -2.96 3.42 -3.76
N ILE A 80 -3.52 3.07 -2.61
CA ILE A 80 -4.97 3.01 -2.39
C ILE A 80 -5.52 4.27 -1.68
N ARG A 81 -4.68 5.25 -1.38
CA ARG A 81 -5.06 6.44 -0.60
C ARG A 81 -6.12 7.28 -1.31
N GLY A 82 -6.12 7.28 -2.66
CA GLY A 82 -7.17 7.91 -3.46
C GLY A 82 -8.52 7.26 -3.23
N SER A 83 -8.59 5.93 -3.34
CA SER A 83 -9.80 5.14 -3.14
C SER A 83 -10.33 5.24 -1.71
N LEU A 84 -9.44 5.23 -0.71
CA LEU A 84 -9.83 5.42 0.70
C LEU A 84 -10.45 6.81 0.95
N ARG A 85 -9.88 7.88 0.37
CA ARG A 85 -10.47 9.22 0.46
C ARG A 85 -11.88 9.26 -0.12
N ARG A 86 -12.09 8.65 -1.29
CA ARG A 86 -13.41 8.55 -1.91
C ARG A 86 -14.40 7.77 -1.03
N CYS A 87 -13.98 6.65 -0.43
CA CYS A 87 -14.81 5.93 0.54
C CYS A 87 -15.18 6.81 1.74
N ARG A 88 -14.23 7.57 2.30
CA ARG A 88 -14.47 8.51 3.40
C ARG A 88 -15.47 9.61 3.02
N GLU A 89 -15.45 10.07 1.77
CA GLU A 89 -16.36 11.04 1.21
C GLU A 89 -17.71 10.42 0.77
N LEU A 90 -17.92 9.12 1.06
CA LEU A 90 -19.10 8.34 0.70
C LEU A 90 -19.37 8.27 -0.81
N GLU A 91 -18.35 8.43 -1.61
CA GLU A 91 -18.41 8.14 -3.04
C GLU A 91 -18.48 6.62 -3.27
N VAL A 92 -19.05 6.22 -4.40
CA VAL A 92 -19.16 4.80 -4.74
C VAL A 92 -17.86 4.34 -5.40
N PRO A 93 -17.09 3.45 -4.76
CA PRO A 93 -15.89 2.90 -5.38
C PRO A 93 -16.25 2.01 -6.58
N ASP A 94 -15.39 1.99 -7.59
CA ASP A 94 -15.53 1.08 -8.70
C ASP A 94 -14.96 -0.33 -8.41
N HIS A 95 -15.10 -1.23 -9.38
CA HIS A 95 -14.60 -2.61 -9.22
C HIS A 95 -13.07 -2.69 -9.12
N VAL A 96 -12.34 -1.81 -9.82
CA VAL A 96 -10.88 -1.77 -9.82
C VAL A 96 -10.38 -1.26 -8.46
N GLU A 97 -11.01 -0.21 -7.94
CA GLU A 97 -10.71 0.34 -6.62
C GLU A 97 -10.92 -0.68 -5.51
N LEU A 98 -12.05 -1.40 -5.53
CA LEU A 98 -12.30 -2.46 -4.54
C LEU A 98 -11.33 -3.64 -4.68
N PHE A 99 -10.95 -3.97 -5.92
CA PHE A 99 -9.92 -4.98 -6.19
C PHE A 99 -8.55 -4.57 -5.63
N GLU A 100 -8.13 -3.32 -5.87
CA GLU A 100 -6.85 -2.80 -5.37
C GLU A 100 -6.84 -2.67 -3.85
N LEU A 101 -7.94 -2.21 -3.24
CA LEU A 101 -8.12 -2.18 -1.79
C LEU A 101 -8.01 -3.58 -1.18
N LYS A 102 -8.73 -4.57 -1.73
CA LYS A 102 -8.61 -5.96 -1.27
C LYS A 102 -7.19 -6.47 -1.39
N GLY A 103 -6.53 -6.22 -2.53
CA GLY A 103 -5.14 -6.60 -2.76
C GLY A 103 -4.19 -5.98 -1.74
N TYR A 104 -4.34 -4.69 -1.45
CA TYR A 104 -3.56 -3.99 -0.43
C TYR A 104 -3.75 -4.62 0.95
N LEU A 105 -4.99 -4.86 1.38
CA LEU A 105 -5.29 -5.45 2.68
C LEU A 105 -4.71 -6.86 2.85
N GLN A 106 -4.73 -7.68 1.81
CA GLN A 106 -4.09 -9.01 1.82
C GLN A 106 -2.56 -8.91 1.96
N ARG A 107 -1.94 -7.88 1.36
CA ARG A 107 -0.50 -7.61 1.54
C ARG A 107 -0.20 -7.10 2.94
N LEU A 108 -1.06 -6.23 3.49
CA LEU A 108 -0.92 -5.74 4.85
C LEU A 108 -1.03 -6.88 5.87
N GLU A 109 -1.97 -7.81 5.69
CA GLU A 109 -2.10 -9.02 6.51
C GLU A 109 -0.83 -9.89 6.47
N THR A 110 -0.18 -9.97 5.30
CA THR A 110 1.09 -10.71 5.14
C THR A 110 2.27 -9.94 5.74
N LEU A 111 2.29 -8.60 5.60
CA LEU A 111 3.38 -7.74 6.04
C LEU A 111 3.47 -7.67 7.58
N ARG A 112 2.33 -7.56 8.27
CA ARG A 112 2.29 -7.37 9.72
C ARG A 112 3.14 -8.37 10.52
N PRO A 113 2.98 -9.69 10.39
CA PRO A 113 3.78 -10.65 11.14
C PRO A 113 5.28 -10.58 10.78
N MET A 114 5.63 -10.22 9.56
CA MET A 114 7.02 -9.99 9.15
C MET A 114 7.59 -8.74 9.82
N PHE A 115 6.81 -7.66 9.84
CA PHE A 115 7.17 -6.43 10.53
C PHE A 115 7.32 -6.64 12.04
N GLU A 116 6.40 -7.35 12.69
CA GLU A 116 6.47 -7.66 14.13
C GLU A 116 7.76 -8.42 14.46
N ARG A 117 8.13 -9.41 13.66
CA ARG A 117 9.41 -10.11 13.79
C ARG A 117 10.61 -9.16 13.64
N LEU A 118 10.60 -8.28 12.64
CA LEU A 118 11.65 -7.29 12.44
C LEU A 118 11.72 -6.30 13.62
N ARG A 119 10.56 -5.77 14.04
CA ARG A 119 10.45 -4.85 15.17
C ARG A 119 11.05 -5.46 16.43
N ASP A 120 10.67 -6.68 16.76
CA ASP A 120 11.08 -7.36 17.99
C ASP A 120 12.57 -7.74 17.96
N ALA A 121 13.09 -8.20 16.82
CA ALA A 121 14.50 -8.55 16.65
C ALA A 121 15.42 -7.34 16.67
N ALA A 122 15.06 -6.28 15.93
CA ALA A 122 15.87 -5.06 15.85
C ALA A 122 15.56 -4.03 16.94
N GLY A 123 14.46 -4.19 17.70
CA GLY A 123 14.04 -3.23 18.73
C GLY A 123 13.52 -1.90 18.14
N LEU A 124 12.80 -1.95 17.01
CA LEU A 124 12.24 -0.77 16.37
C LEU A 124 11.07 -0.22 17.18
N THR A 125 10.91 1.12 17.16
CA THR A 125 9.85 1.82 17.90
C THR A 125 9.17 2.87 17.03
N GLY A 126 7.94 3.27 17.40
CA GLY A 126 7.20 4.33 16.72
C GLY A 126 6.67 3.96 15.33
N LEU A 127 6.58 2.67 15.01
CA LEU A 127 5.95 2.12 13.81
C LEU A 127 4.91 1.08 14.26
N GLU A 128 3.69 1.23 13.78
CA GLU A 128 2.58 0.33 14.10
C GLU A 128 1.67 0.17 12.89
N PHE A 129 1.06 -1.00 12.76
CA PHE A 129 0.05 -1.30 11.76
C PHE A 129 -1.24 -1.74 12.44
N HIS A 130 -2.37 -1.23 11.94
CA HIS A 130 -3.70 -1.65 12.37
C HIS A 130 -4.03 -3.06 11.89
N ASP A 131 -5.08 -3.64 12.43
CA ASP A 131 -5.56 -4.95 11.99
C ASP A 131 -6.37 -4.81 10.69
N PRO A 132 -5.96 -5.41 9.56
CA PRO A 132 -6.69 -5.34 8.31
C PRO A 132 -7.94 -6.26 8.28
N ALA A 133 -8.12 -7.15 9.24
CA ALA A 133 -9.20 -8.14 9.24
C ALA A 133 -10.61 -7.53 9.14
N PRO A 134 -10.95 -6.44 9.85
CA PRO A 134 -12.27 -5.81 9.70
C PRO A 134 -12.55 -5.32 8.27
N ALA A 135 -11.57 -4.70 7.63
CA ALA A 135 -11.70 -4.22 6.25
C ALA A 135 -11.73 -5.39 5.24
N LEU A 136 -10.92 -6.43 5.47
CA LEU A 136 -10.95 -7.65 4.66
C LEU A 136 -12.31 -8.35 4.73
N ALA A 137 -12.95 -8.42 5.90
CA ALA A 137 -14.28 -9.02 6.05
C ALA A 137 -15.35 -8.30 5.21
N ILE A 138 -15.19 -7.01 4.93
CA ILE A 138 -16.09 -6.25 4.05
C ILE A 138 -15.87 -6.65 2.58
N LEU A 139 -14.60 -6.82 2.15
CA LEU A 139 -14.25 -7.06 0.74
C LEU A 139 -14.14 -8.54 0.37
N ASP A 140 -13.99 -9.42 1.35
CA ASP A 140 -13.87 -10.88 1.18
C ASP A 140 -14.65 -11.62 2.29
N PRO A 141 -15.99 -11.42 2.37
CA PRO A 141 -16.79 -11.95 3.46
C PRO A 141 -16.78 -13.49 3.55
N GLU A 142 -16.51 -14.17 2.43
CA GLU A 142 -16.39 -15.62 2.36
C GLU A 142 -14.96 -16.12 2.65
N ASN A 143 -14.04 -15.21 2.93
CA ASN A 143 -12.62 -15.50 3.20
C ASN A 143 -11.97 -16.41 2.13
N THR A 144 -12.32 -16.17 0.87
CA THR A 144 -11.83 -16.98 -0.27
C THR A 144 -10.36 -16.77 -0.57
N ARG A 145 -9.80 -15.65 -0.13
CA ARG A 145 -8.42 -15.22 -0.42
C ARG A 145 -8.10 -15.20 -1.93
N SER A 146 -9.13 -15.15 -2.78
CA SER A 146 -8.95 -15.08 -4.21
C SER A 146 -8.20 -13.82 -4.63
N ARG A 147 -7.38 -13.92 -5.68
CA ARG A 147 -6.64 -12.78 -6.24
C ARG A 147 -7.53 -11.81 -7.02
N GLY A 148 -8.77 -12.20 -7.33
CA GLY A 148 -9.76 -11.35 -8.00
C GLY A 148 -10.72 -10.69 -7.02
N PHE A 149 -11.39 -9.65 -7.48
CA PHE A 149 -12.53 -9.07 -6.80
C PHE A 149 -13.78 -9.39 -7.61
N TYR A 150 -14.76 -9.99 -6.95
CA TYR A 150 -16.04 -10.32 -7.52
C TYR A 150 -17.10 -10.14 -6.42
N ILE A 151 -18.20 -9.49 -6.77
CA ILE A 151 -19.33 -9.37 -5.86
C ILE A 151 -20.08 -10.72 -5.85
N PRO A 152 -20.11 -11.44 -4.72
CA PRO A 152 -20.77 -12.73 -4.64
C PRO A 152 -22.25 -12.67 -5.01
N ASP A 153 -22.81 -13.72 -5.61
CA ASP A 153 -24.24 -13.83 -5.88
C ASP A 153 -25.07 -13.73 -4.59
N ALA A 154 -24.47 -14.12 -3.48
CA ALA A 154 -25.07 -14.05 -2.15
C ALA A 154 -25.05 -12.64 -1.53
N ALA A 155 -24.40 -11.65 -2.16
CA ALA A 155 -24.30 -10.29 -1.61
C ALA A 155 -25.66 -9.66 -1.35
N THR A 156 -26.64 -9.87 -2.28
CA THR A 156 -28.06 -9.57 -2.03
C THR A 156 -28.97 -10.66 -2.62
N PRO A 157 -30.12 -10.94 -2.02
CA PRO A 157 -31.10 -11.87 -2.63
C PRO A 157 -31.50 -11.44 -4.05
N LYS A 158 -31.64 -10.13 -4.26
CA LYS A 158 -32.01 -9.56 -5.56
C LYS A 158 -30.93 -9.76 -6.62
N LEU A 159 -29.65 -9.63 -6.29
CA LEU A 159 -28.56 -9.88 -7.22
C LEU A 159 -28.53 -11.35 -7.66
N ARG A 160 -28.79 -12.26 -6.72
CA ARG A 160 -28.92 -13.72 -7.03
C ARG A 160 -30.05 -13.98 -8.02
N GLU A 161 -31.23 -13.37 -7.81
CA GLU A 161 -32.36 -13.51 -8.71
C GLU A 161 -32.08 -12.95 -10.11
N ILE A 162 -31.48 -11.76 -10.20
CA ILE A 162 -31.10 -11.12 -11.46
C ILE A 162 -30.11 -11.99 -12.24
N ARG A 163 -29.07 -12.50 -11.57
CA ARG A 163 -28.06 -13.38 -12.22
C ARG A 163 -28.64 -14.72 -12.64
N ALA A 164 -29.56 -15.29 -11.86
CA ALA A 164 -30.27 -16.49 -12.25
C ALA A 164 -31.14 -16.26 -13.51
N ALA A 165 -31.85 -15.12 -13.55
CA ALA A 165 -32.64 -14.71 -14.73
C ALA A 165 -31.76 -14.45 -15.96
N LYS A 166 -30.58 -13.82 -15.78
CA LYS A 166 -29.60 -13.62 -16.85
C LYS A 166 -29.13 -14.95 -17.44
N LYS A 167 -28.77 -15.91 -16.59
CA LYS A 167 -28.35 -17.25 -17.02
C LYS A 167 -29.47 -17.96 -17.81
N GLN A 168 -30.71 -17.89 -17.36
CA GLN A 168 -31.84 -18.46 -18.09
C GLN A 168 -32.04 -17.83 -19.49
N VAL A 169 -31.90 -16.51 -19.59
CA VAL A 169 -32.00 -15.82 -20.89
C VAL A 169 -30.85 -16.21 -21.81
N GLU A 170 -29.64 -16.36 -21.29
CA GLU A 170 -28.47 -16.79 -22.05
C GLU A 170 -28.62 -18.26 -22.55
N GLU A 171 -29.16 -19.14 -21.73
CA GLU A 171 -29.51 -20.52 -22.16
C GLU A 171 -30.60 -20.53 -23.23
N GLN A 172 -31.61 -19.68 -23.11
CA GLN A 172 -32.66 -19.53 -24.14
C GLN A 172 -32.09 -18.96 -25.44
N LEU A 173 -31.20 -17.96 -25.35
CA LEU A 173 -30.55 -17.35 -26.52
C LEU A 173 -29.70 -18.37 -27.29
N TYR A 174 -29.03 -19.28 -26.57
CA TYR A 174 -28.26 -20.35 -27.20
C TYR A 174 -29.16 -21.37 -27.97
N ARG A 175 -30.39 -21.57 -27.51
CA ARG A 175 -31.35 -22.54 -28.11
C ARG A 175 -32.25 -21.90 -29.17
N ALA A 176 -32.33 -20.57 -29.26
CA ALA A 176 -33.18 -19.86 -30.18
C ALA A 176 -32.81 -20.11 -31.65
N GLN A 177 -33.82 -20.42 -32.48
CA GLN A 177 -33.61 -20.80 -33.89
C GLN A 177 -33.91 -19.64 -34.84
N THR A 178 -34.81 -18.72 -34.45
CA THR A 178 -35.22 -17.58 -35.30
C THR A 178 -34.53 -16.27 -34.90
N ASP A 179 -34.30 -15.41 -35.89
CA ASP A 179 -33.66 -14.11 -35.62
C ASP A 179 -34.55 -13.20 -34.77
N ALA A 180 -35.87 -13.29 -34.94
CA ALA A 180 -36.85 -12.53 -34.14
C ALA A 180 -36.81 -12.92 -32.65
N GLU A 181 -36.69 -14.25 -32.34
CA GLU A 181 -36.51 -14.72 -30.98
C GLU A 181 -35.17 -14.24 -30.39
N LYS A 182 -34.10 -14.34 -31.16
CA LYS A 182 -32.76 -13.90 -30.73
C LYS A 182 -32.77 -12.40 -30.39
N ASP A 183 -33.39 -11.58 -31.19
CA ASP A 183 -33.46 -10.13 -30.97
C ASP A 183 -34.29 -9.79 -29.72
N ASN A 184 -35.40 -10.47 -29.49
CA ASN A 184 -36.20 -10.28 -28.27
C ASN A 184 -35.39 -10.68 -27.01
N LEU A 185 -34.70 -11.86 -27.05
CA LEU A 185 -33.86 -12.32 -25.95
C LEU A 185 -32.65 -11.42 -25.71
N ARG A 186 -32.03 -10.88 -26.76
CA ARG A 186 -30.96 -9.87 -26.64
C ARG A 186 -31.44 -8.61 -25.92
N GLN A 187 -32.61 -8.08 -26.31
CA GLN A 187 -33.22 -6.93 -25.63
C GLN A 187 -33.53 -7.23 -24.16
N LYS A 188 -34.06 -8.42 -23.86
CA LYS A 188 -34.30 -8.85 -22.47
C LYS A 188 -32.99 -8.94 -21.67
N ARG A 189 -31.93 -9.50 -22.28
CA ARG A 189 -30.59 -9.58 -21.65
C ARG A 189 -30.05 -8.19 -21.35
N VAL A 190 -30.17 -7.23 -22.25
CA VAL A 190 -29.70 -5.85 -22.02
C VAL A 190 -30.39 -5.23 -20.80
N ARG A 191 -31.71 -5.44 -20.65
CA ARG A 191 -32.45 -4.91 -19.48
C ARG A 191 -31.98 -5.58 -18.18
N ILE A 192 -31.78 -6.90 -18.19
CA ILE A 192 -31.30 -7.65 -17.03
C ILE A 192 -29.85 -7.20 -16.66
N CYS A 193 -28.98 -6.96 -17.63
CA CYS A 193 -27.63 -6.42 -17.35
C CYS A 193 -27.69 -5.02 -16.72
N ALA A 194 -28.58 -4.15 -17.17
CA ALA A 194 -28.77 -2.83 -16.56
C ALA A 194 -29.30 -2.92 -15.11
N GLU A 195 -30.16 -3.90 -14.82
CA GLU A 195 -30.64 -4.18 -13.46
C GLU A 195 -29.52 -4.75 -12.59
N GLU A 196 -28.68 -5.64 -13.13
CA GLU A 196 -27.48 -6.18 -12.46
C GLU A 196 -26.52 -5.06 -12.08
N ASP A 197 -26.15 -4.21 -13.04
CA ASP A 197 -25.24 -3.07 -12.82
C ASP A 197 -25.79 -2.11 -11.74
N SER A 198 -27.09 -1.86 -11.75
CA SER A 198 -27.77 -1.03 -10.75
C SER A 198 -27.71 -1.65 -9.35
N GLU A 199 -27.89 -2.96 -9.24
CA GLU A 199 -27.85 -3.66 -7.95
C GLU A 199 -26.40 -3.79 -7.44
N GLU A 200 -25.43 -4.09 -8.32
CA GLU A 200 -24.01 -4.10 -7.98
C GLU A 200 -23.52 -2.73 -7.51
N MET A 201 -24.02 -1.64 -8.10
CA MET A 201 -23.70 -0.28 -7.63
C MET A 201 -24.16 -0.06 -6.18
N LYS A 202 -25.32 -0.61 -5.77
CA LYS A 202 -25.80 -0.52 -4.38
C LYS A 202 -24.88 -1.30 -3.43
N VAL A 203 -24.45 -2.49 -3.85
CA VAL A 203 -23.50 -3.30 -3.06
C VAL A 203 -22.18 -2.57 -2.90
N ARG A 204 -21.61 -2.03 -3.97
CA ARG A 204 -20.37 -1.25 -3.92
C ARG A 204 -20.51 0.00 -3.04
N ARG A 205 -21.65 0.68 -3.10
CA ARG A 205 -21.94 1.81 -2.20
C ARG A 205 -21.96 1.38 -0.74
N ALA A 206 -22.59 0.25 -0.42
CA ALA A 206 -22.61 -0.30 0.93
C ALA A 206 -21.21 -0.68 1.42
N MET A 207 -20.39 -1.31 0.56
CA MET A 207 -19.00 -1.64 0.86
C MET A 207 -18.16 -0.37 1.12
N GLY A 208 -18.28 0.65 0.26
CA GLY A 208 -17.58 1.93 0.45
C GLY A 208 -17.97 2.62 1.76
N ALA A 209 -19.27 2.65 2.08
CA ALA A 209 -19.76 3.20 3.33
C ALA A 209 -19.27 2.41 4.57
N ALA A 210 -19.15 1.08 4.46
CA ALA A 210 -18.60 0.24 5.54
C ALA A 210 -17.08 0.42 5.71
N LEU A 211 -16.34 0.74 4.64
CA LEU A 211 -14.90 1.06 4.68
C LEU A 211 -14.61 2.47 5.19
N ALA A 212 -15.55 3.41 5.06
CA ALA A 212 -15.34 4.81 5.43
C ALA A 212 -14.80 5.02 6.86
N PRO A 213 -15.34 4.38 7.91
CA PRO A 213 -14.82 4.53 9.28
C PRO A 213 -13.41 3.94 9.49
N LEU A 214 -12.94 3.07 8.60
CA LEU A 214 -11.63 2.44 8.66
C LEU A 214 -10.60 3.17 7.78
N ALA A 215 -11.03 4.16 6.99
CA ALA A 215 -10.19 4.79 5.97
C ALA A 215 -8.98 5.52 6.56
N ASP A 216 -9.13 6.18 7.70
CA ASP A 216 -8.03 6.94 8.32
C ASP A 216 -6.96 6.00 8.88
N ASP A 217 -7.34 4.89 9.51
CA ASP A 217 -6.41 3.86 9.99
C ASP A 217 -5.64 3.22 8.81
N LEU A 218 -6.35 2.88 7.73
CA LEU A 218 -5.72 2.31 6.53
C LEU A 218 -4.80 3.31 5.80
N MET A 219 -5.11 4.61 5.84
CA MET A 219 -4.21 5.65 5.35
C MET A 219 -2.96 5.78 6.23
N ALA A 220 -3.10 5.67 7.55
CA ALA A 220 -1.98 5.62 8.48
C ALA A 220 -1.10 4.39 8.24
N ASP A 221 -1.69 3.22 7.95
CA ASP A 221 -0.96 2.01 7.58
C ASP A 221 -0.17 2.19 6.27
N ALA A 222 -0.74 2.87 5.27
CA ALA A 222 -0.02 3.20 4.04
C ALA A 222 1.19 4.13 4.29
N ASP A 223 1.04 5.09 5.21
CA ASP A 223 2.14 5.95 5.65
C ASP A 223 3.20 5.14 6.41
N THR A 224 2.79 4.26 7.33
CA THR A 224 3.69 3.36 8.07
C THR A 224 4.43 2.41 7.13
N ALA A 225 3.78 1.86 6.10
CA ALA A 225 4.44 1.05 5.07
C ALA A 225 5.52 1.84 4.32
N GLY A 226 5.23 3.10 4.00
CA GLY A 226 6.24 4.00 3.40
C GLY A 226 7.41 4.32 4.33
N ARG A 227 7.14 4.49 5.63
CA ARG A 227 8.19 4.70 6.65
C ARG A 227 9.05 3.47 6.81
N LEU A 228 8.45 2.29 6.89
CA LEU A 228 9.16 1.02 6.98
C LEU A 228 10.03 0.77 5.75
N ASP A 229 9.50 0.98 4.55
CA ASP A 229 10.24 0.85 3.29
C ASP A 229 11.47 1.75 3.28
N PHE A 230 11.29 3.05 3.57
CA PHE A 230 12.37 4.02 3.60
C PHE A 230 13.40 3.73 4.71
N LEU A 231 12.94 3.26 5.88
CA LEU A 231 13.81 2.82 6.97
C LEU A 231 14.73 1.68 6.53
N ILE A 232 14.17 0.65 5.88
CA ILE A 232 14.94 -0.51 5.39
C ILE A 232 15.99 -0.03 4.37
N GLN A 233 15.62 0.81 3.41
CA GLN A 233 16.57 1.33 2.41
C GLN A 233 17.72 2.10 3.07
N LYS A 234 17.43 2.96 4.04
CA LYS A 234 18.46 3.68 4.79
C LYS A 234 19.34 2.76 5.63
N ALA A 235 18.75 1.75 6.24
CA ALA A 235 19.50 0.77 7.05
C ALA A 235 20.46 -0.04 6.19
N LEU A 236 20.03 -0.54 5.03
CA LEU A 236 20.87 -1.26 4.08
C LEU A 236 21.97 -0.35 3.51
N PHE A 237 21.67 0.89 3.21
CA PHE A 237 22.66 1.89 2.79
C PHE A 237 23.69 2.17 3.90
N ALA A 238 23.23 2.42 5.12
CA ALA A 238 24.12 2.64 6.26
C ALA A 238 25.02 1.43 6.53
N HIS A 239 24.46 0.22 6.47
CA HIS A 239 25.23 -1.02 6.62
C HIS A 239 26.31 -1.16 5.53
N ARG A 240 25.96 -0.92 4.26
CA ARG A 240 26.88 -1.02 3.10
C ARG A 240 28.12 -0.13 3.26
N TYR A 241 27.94 1.09 3.75
CA TYR A 241 29.02 2.09 3.85
C TYR A 241 29.56 2.28 5.28
N GLY A 242 29.19 1.41 6.23
CA GLY A 242 29.65 1.53 7.62
C GLY A 242 29.16 2.81 8.32
N GLY A 243 27.97 3.31 7.91
CA GLY A 243 27.38 4.52 8.48
C GLY A 243 27.07 4.38 9.97
N VAL A 244 27.34 5.42 10.73
CA VAL A 244 27.09 5.49 12.17
C VAL A 244 26.03 6.53 12.48
N ARG A 245 25.29 6.33 13.58
CA ARG A 245 24.33 7.30 14.07
C ARG A 245 25.04 8.59 14.51
N PRO A 246 24.68 9.77 13.97
CA PRO A 246 25.24 11.02 14.44
C PRO A 246 24.72 11.36 15.83
N GLU A 247 25.57 11.97 16.64
CA GLU A 247 25.18 12.60 17.90
C GLU A 247 24.71 14.03 17.62
N ILE A 248 23.51 14.38 18.07
CA ILE A 248 22.95 15.70 17.86
C ILE A 248 23.39 16.62 18.99
N THR A 249 24.28 17.57 18.68
CA THR A 249 24.81 18.57 19.60
C THR A 249 24.27 19.96 19.26
N ASP A 250 24.28 20.87 20.25
CA ASP A 250 23.81 22.25 20.07
C ASP A 250 24.95 23.24 19.75
N THR A 251 26.21 22.79 19.78
CA THR A 251 27.36 23.71 19.84
C THR A 251 28.38 23.52 18.74
N ALA A 252 28.53 22.36 18.14
CA ALA A 252 29.57 22.06 17.15
C ALA A 252 29.13 21.06 16.11
N LEU A 253 29.70 21.18 14.91
CA LEU A 253 29.66 20.16 13.88
C LEU A 253 31.06 19.53 13.82
N GLU A 254 31.18 18.28 14.24
CA GLU A 254 32.40 17.51 14.15
C GLU A 254 32.19 16.31 13.23
N LEU A 255 33.06 16.16 12.24
CA LEU A 255 32.98 15.11 11.24
C LEU A 255 34.31 14.33 11.25
N THR A 256 34.26 13.03 11.56
CA THR A 256 35.44 12.18 11.64
C THR A 256 35.28 11.04 10.64
N ASP A 257 36.36 10.68 9.93
CA ASP A 257 36.42 9.56 8.99
C ASP A 257 35.29 9.52 7.96
N MET A 258 34.98 10.70 7.40
CA MET A 258 33.94 10.82 6.37
C MET A 258 34.32 10.03 5.11
N ILE A 259 33.35 9.31 4.58
CA ILE A 259 33.43 8.67 3.27
C ILE A 259 32.46 9.32 2.29
N ASN A 260 32.84 9.33 1.02
CA ASN A 260 31.91 9.68 -0.06
C ASN A 260 31.44 8.38 -0.72
N PRO A 261 30.14 8.00 -0.57
CA PRO A 261 29.62 6.76 -1.14
C PRO A 261 29.78 6.65 -2.65
N GLU A 262 29.65 7.75 -3.40
CA GLU A 262 29.84 7.76 -4.85
C GLU A 262 31.29 7.40 -5.24
N LEU A 263 32.27 7.88 -4.49
CA LEU A 263 33.68 7.53 -4.72
C LEU A 263 34.04 6.10 -4.27
N CYS A 264 33.30 5.54 -3.33
CA CYS A 264 33.48 4.16 -2.90
C CYS A 264 32.98 3.14 -3.94
N ASP A 265 32.07 3.55 -4.82
CA ASP A 265 31.48 2.70 -5.85
C ASP A 265 32.18 2.83 -7.22
N LEU A 266 33.20 3.70 -7.35
CA LEU A 266 34.07 3.85 -8.54
C LEU A 266 35.28 2.92 -8.49
#